data_96f9982c06e91fc69e0d8d21ee90ff16
#
_entry.id   96f9982c06e91fc69e0d8d21ee90ff16
#
_cell.length_a   1.000
_cell.length_b   1.000
_cell.length_c   1.000
_cell.angle_alpha   90.00
_cell.angle_beta   90.00
_cell.angle_gamma   90.00
#
_symmetry.space_group_name_H-M   'P 1'
#
loop_
_entity.id
_entity.type
_entity.pdbx_description
1 polymer ?
#
loop_
_entity_poly.entity_id
_entity_poly.type
_entity_poly.pdbx_seq_one_letter_code
_entity_poly.pdbx_strand_id
1 'polypeptide(L)'
;LLKDGYGARLLISGVNPRTSEADLIRISGLDTKTFDCCVDLGYTALNTIGNASETQTWAKAKNYRSLIVVTSNYHMPRTMVELSRTLPDLRLIPHTVTPEMFDTEAWWLSPVTMRNLVAEYVKFLPSAVRFALHRAVTPFENGSVANAPALHDRKT
;
A
#
# COMPACT_ATOMS: atom_id res chain seq x y z
N LEU A 1 7.11 2.32 -11.67
CA LEU A 1 5.67 2.00 -11.81
C LEU A 1 4.89 3.16 -12.43
N LEU A 2 4.91 4.38 -11.83
CA LEU A 2 4.22 5.55 -12.42
C LEU A 2 4.83 5.95 -13.77
N LYS A 3 6.16 6.08 -13.85
CA LYS A 3 6.89 6.38 -15.09
C LYS A 3 6.69 5.32 -16.18
N ASP A 4 6.51 4.07 -15.79
CA ASP A 4 6.36 2.94 -16.72
C ASP A 4 4.89 2.71 -17.11
N GLY A 5 3.98 3.56 -16.64
CA GLY A 5 2.56 3.50 -16.99
C GLY A 5 1.75 2.39 -16.30
N TYR A 6 2.30 1.72 -15.29
CA TYR A 6 1.54 0.72 -14.50
C TYR A 6 0.47 1.35 -13.61
N GLY A 7 0.61 2.63 -13.26
CA GLY A 7 -0.36 3.39 -12.49
C GLY A 7 -0.64 4.74 -13.14
N ALA A 8 -1.89 5.16 -13.13
CA ALA A 8 -2.30 6.47 -13.63
C ALA A 8 -1.98 7.61 -12.67
N ARG A 9 -2.00 7.34 -11.36
CA ARG A 9 -1.71 8.31 -10.30
C ARG A 9 -1.04 7.60 -9.10
N LEU A 10 -0.32 8.36 -8.31
CA LEU A 10 0.32 7.93 -7.07
C LEU A 10 -0.30 8.69 -5.89
N LEU A 11 -0.71 7.98 -4.85
CA LEU A 11 -0.95 8.55 -3.54
C LEU A 11 0.24 8.25 -2.64
N ILE A 12 0.86 9.27 -2.07
CA ILE A 12 1.81 9.14 -0.97
C ILE A 12 1.03 9.44 0.32
N SER A 13 0.63 8.40 1.04
CA SER A 13 -0.17 8.51 2.26
C SER A 13 0.70 8.63 3.50
N GLY A 14 0.24 9.38 4.51
CA GLY A 14 0.96 9.58 5.76
C GLY A 14 2.22 10.42 5.65
N VAL A 15 2.22 11.38 4.74
CA VAL A 15 3.33 12.33 4.58
C VAL A 15 3.50 13.16 5.85
N ASN A 16 4.72 13.26 6.35
CA ASN A 16 5.01 14.15 7.46
C ASN A 16 4.79 15.62 7.02
N PRO A 17 3.97 16.40 7.73
CA PRO A 17 3.69 17.80 7.37
C PRO A 17 4.93 18.70 7.30
N ARG A 18 6.05 18.27 7.89
CA ARG A 18 7.33 18.99 7.84
C ARG A 18 8.17 18.66 6.59
N THR A 19 7.78 17.64 5.83
CA THR A 19 8.49 17.27 4.60
C THR A 19 8.06 18.22 3.49
N SER A 20 9.03 18.89 2.86
CA SER A 20 8.74 19.77 1.74
C SER A 20 8.40 18.98 0.47
N GLU A 21 7.59 19.57 -0.39
CA GLU A 21 7.29 19.00 -1.70
C GLU A 21 8.56 18.81 -2.56
N ALA A 22 9.50 19.75 -2.49
CA ALA A 22 10.80 19.64 -3.16
C ALA A 22 11.60 18.40 -2.71
N ASP A 23 11.54 18.05 -1.42
CA ASP A 23 12.18 16.83 -0.92
C ASP A 23 11.46 15.57 -1.44
N LEU A 24 10.15 15.58 -1.53
CA LEU A 24 9.38 14.46 -2.08
C LEU A 24 9.67 14.27 -3.57
N ILE A 25 9.74 15.32 -4.35
CA ILE A 25 10.13 15.27 -5.77
C ILE A 25 11.53 14.65 -5.90
N ARG A 26 12.50 15.14 -5.12
CA ARG A 26 13.86 14.62 -5.13
C ARG A 26 13.95 13.13 -4.76
N ILE A 27 13.24 12.71 -3.71
CA ILE A 27 13.24 11.32 -3.24
C ILE A 27 12.50 10.39 -4.21
N SER A 28 11.41 10.85 -4.80
CA SER A 28 10.63 10.05 -5.76
C SER A 28 11.36 9.82 -7.08
N GLY A 29 12.36 10.67 -7.39
CA GLY A 29 13.06 10.66 -8.68
C GLY A 29 12.13 10.98 -9.86
N LEU A 30 10.96 11.55 -9.61
CA LEU A 30 10.03 12.05 -10.64
C LEU A 30 10.47 13.46 -11.08
N ASP A 31 10.18 13.80 -12.31
CA ASP A 31 10.26 15.19 -12.75
C ASP A 31 9.08 15.99 -12.18
N THR A 32 9.24 17.30 -12.04
CA THR A 32 8.23 18.19 -11.45
C THR A 32 6.89 18.11 -12.18
N LYS A 33 6.90 18.04 -13.51
CA LYS A 33 5.68 17.96 -14.31
C LYS A 33 4.89 16.69 -14.02
N THR A 34 5.56 15.54 -13.93
CA THR A 34 4.93 14.26 -13.57
C THR A 34 4.46 14.27 -12.12
N PHE A 35 5.19 14.92 -11.22
CA PHE A 35 4.79 15.04 -9.83
C PHE A 35 3.51 15.88 -9.70
N ASP A 36 3.48 17.07 -10.27
CA ASP A 36 2.34 18.01 -10.20
C ASP A 36 1.07 17.42 -10.83
N CYS A 37 1.20 16.71 -11.96
CA CYS A 37 0.02 16.14 -12.63
C CYS A 37 -0.58 14.96 -11.87
N CYS A 38 0.29 14.11 -11.28
CA CYS A 38 -0.07 12.72 -11.10
C CYS A 38 0.28 12.16 -9.71
N VAL A 39 0.78 12.99 -8.78
CA VAL A 39 1.02 12.62 -7.39
C VAL A 39 0.09 13.39 -6.47
N ASP A 40 -0.61 12.68 -5.62
CA ASP A 40 -1.45 13.23 -4.56
C ASP A 40 -0.78 12.94 -3.20
N LEU A 41 -0.76 13.93 -2.31
CA LEU A 41 -0.13 13.83 -0.99
C LEU A 41 -1.19 13.74 0.10
N GLY A 42 -1.09 12.73 0.95
CA GLY A 42 -1.94 12.52 2.11
C GLY A 42 -1.20 12.86 3.40
N TYR A 43 -1.74 13.79 4.18
CA TYR A 43 -1.13 14.30 5.41
C TYR A 43 -1.91 13.94 6.68
N THR A 44 -3.06 13.30 6.55
CA THR A 44 -3.97 13.07 7.68
C THR A 44 -3.70 11.76 8.41
N ALA A 45 -3.02 10.83 7.76
CA ALA A 45 -2.74 9.53 8.31
C ALA A 45 -1.56 9.54 9.30
N LEU A 46 -1.83 9.12 10.53
CA LEU A 46 -0.82 9.00 11.60
C LEU A 46 -0.34 7.56 11.83
N ASN A 47 -1.01 6.60 11.22
CA ASN A 47 -0.74 5.16 11.36
C ASN A 47 -1.35 4.38 10.21
N THR A 48 -1.16 3.05 10.17
CA THR A 48 -1.63 2.22 9.06
C THR A 48 -3.16 2.22 8.89
N ILE A 49 -3.92 2.36 9.97
CA ILE A 49 -5.39 2.48 9.90
C ILE A 49 -5.76 3.80 9.22
N GLY A 50 -5.09 4.88 9.60
CA GLY A 50 -5.23 6.19 8.97
C GLY A 50 -4.86 6.16 7.49
N ASN A 51 -3.75 5.49 7.13
CA ASN A 51 -3.36 5.29 5.73
C ASN A 51 -4.45 4.57 4.94
N ALA A 52 -5.08 3.54 5.51
CA ALA A 52 -6.17 2.83 4.84
C ALA A 52 -7.41 3.71 4.65
N SER A 53 -7.78 4.53 5.65
CA SER A 53 -8.89 5.47 5.55
C SER A 53 -8.63 6.58 4.53
N GLU A 54 -7.43 7.16 4.55
CA GLU A 54 -7.00 8.18 3.59
C GLU A 54 -7.01 7.63 2.16
N THR A 55 -6.47 6.42 1.96
CA THR A 55 -6.49 5.71 0.67
C THR A 55 -7.92 5.43 0.21
N GLN A 56 -8.83 5.07 1.13
CA GLN A 56 -10.25 4.86 0.79
C GLN A 56 -10.90 6.13 0.26
N THR A 57 -10.72 7.25 0.95
CA THR A 57 -11.27 8.54 0.55
C THR A 57 -10.74 8.94 -0.82
N TRP A 58 -9.44 8.81 -1.03
CA TRP A 58 -8.80 9.12 -2.30
C TRP A 58 -9.27 8.22 -3.45
N ALA A 59 -9.30 6.90 -3.23
CA ALA A 59 -9.70 5.93 -4.25
C ALA A 59 -11.17 6.11 -4.68
N LYS A 60 -12.06 6.38 -3.71
CA LYS A 60 -13.48 6.70 -3.98
C LYS A 60 -13.64 7.98 -4.77
N ALA A 61 -12.95 9.06 -4.39
CA ALA A 61 -13.00 10.35 -5.08
C ALA A 61 -12.53 10.26 -6.54
N LYS A 62 -11.60 9.33 -6.83
CA LYS A 62 -11.08 9.10 -8.18
C LYS A 62 -11.78 7.95 -8.93
N ASN A 63 -12.77 7.28 -8.32
CA ASN A 63 -13.47 6.11 -8.88
C ASN A 63 -12.53 4.96 -9.30
N TYR A 64 -11.44 4.73 -8.58
CA TYR A 64 -10.53 3.62 -8.87
C TYR A 64 -11.15 2.27 -8.51
N ARG A 65 -10.81 1.24 -9.31
CA ARG A 65 -11.25 -0.15 -9.15
C ARG A 65 -10.11 -1.06 -8.70
N SER A 66 -8.88 -0.61 -8.83
CA SER A 66 -7.69 -1.35 -8.42
C SER A 66 -6.62 -0.41 -7.91
N LEU A 67 -5.81 -0.89 -6.97
CA LEU A 67 -4.67 -0.18 -6.42
C LEU A 67 -3.45 -1.10 -6.41
N ILE A 68 -2.31 -0.59 -6.86
CA ILE A 68 -1.01 -1.19 -6.60
C ILE A 68 -0.54 -0.63 -5.25
N VAL A 69 -0.39 -1.53 -4.29
CA VAL A 69 0.04 -1.18 -2.92
C VAL A 69 1.53 -1.38 -2.80
N VAL A 70 2.27 -0.28 -2.64
CA VAL A 70 3.74 -0.30 -2.54
C VAL A 70 4.14 -0.03 -1.10
N THR A 71 4.82 -0.98 -0.49
CA THR A 71 5.42 -0.82 0.85
C THR A 71 6.52 -1.87 1.06
N SER A 72 7.25 -1.79 2.18
CA SER A 72 8.27 -2.77 2.50
C SER A 72 7.68 -4.17 2.72
N ASN A 73 8.48 -5.19 2.39
CA ASN A 73 8.10 -6.59 2.50
C ASN A 73 7.58 -6.95 3.91
N TYR A 74 8.23 -6.49 4.98
CA TYR A 74 7.82 -6.77 6.36
C TYR A 74 6.55 -6.00 6.79
N HIS A 75 6.22 -4.90 6.12
CA HIS A 75 5.05 -4.09 6.41
C HIS A 75 3.81 -4.50 5.58
N MET A 76 4.04 -5.15 4.44
CA MET A 76 2.99 -5.54 3.49
C MET A 76 1.85 -6.36 4.14
N PRO A 77 2.10 -7.38 4.99
CA PRO A 77 1.00 -8.17 5.57
C PRO A 77 0.01 -7.30 6.35
N ARG A 78 0.50 -6.39 7.20
CA ARG A 78 -0.35 -5.47 7.97
C ARG A 78 -1.10 -4.48 7.08
N THR A 79 -0.41 -3.91 6.10
CA THR A 79 -1.00 -2.97 5.15
C THR A 79 -2.13 -3.62 4.36
N MET A 80 -1.93 -4.84 3.86
CA MET A 80 -2.95 -5.56 3.09
C MET A 80 -4.17 -5.90 3.94
N VAL A 81 -3.99 -6.29 5.19
CA VAL A 81 -5.11 -6.56 6.11
C VAL A 81 -5.95 -5.30 6.35
N GLU A 82 -5.34 -4.17 6.65
CA GLU A 82 -6.07 -2.92 6.89
C GLU A 82 -6.74 -2.39 5.61
N LEU A 83 -6.06 -2.45 4.47
CA LEU A 83 -6.65 -2.03 3.19
C LEU A 83 -7.80 -2.95 2.76
N SER A 84 -7.64 -4.27 2.86
CA SER A 84 -8.71 -5.21 2.49
C SER A 84 -9.96 -5.05 3.34
N ARG A 85 -9.80 -4.70 4.63
CA ARG A 85 -10.91 -4.40 5.52
C ARG A 85 -11.62 -3.09 5.14
N THR A 86 -10.85 -2.08 4.73
CA THR A 86 -11.36 -0.73 4.47
C THR A 86 -11.86 -0.56 3.04
N LEU A 87 -11.32 -1.34 2.10
CA LEU A 87 -11.57 -1.29 0.66
C LEU A 87 -11.96 -2.69 0.12
N PRO A 88 -13.06 -3.30 0.62
CA PRO A 88 -13.41 -4.68 0.25
C PRO A 88 -13.72 -4.84 -1.25
N ASP A 89 -14.18 -3.78 -1.91
CA ASP A 89 -14.60 -3.81 -3.31
C ASP A 89 -13.49 -3.46 -4.29
N LEU A 90 -12.29 -3.11 -3.80
CA LEU A 90 -11.15 -2.77 -4.64
C LEU A 90 -10.20 -3.96 -4.81
N ARG A 91 -9.74 -4.16 -6.04
CA ARG A 91 -8.65 -5.09 -6.31
C ARG A 91 -7.34 -4.49 -5.82
N LEU A 92 -6.74 -5.09 -4.80
CA LEU A 92 -5.44 -4.71 -4.23
C LEU A 92 -4.35 -5.60 -4.82
N ILE A 93 -3.30 -4.98 -5.34
CA ILE A 93 -2.16 -5.65 -5.98
C ILE A 93 -0.92 -5.31 -5.16
N PRO A 94 -0.39 -6.25 -4.34
CA PRO A 94 0.79 -5.98 -3.54
C PRO A 94 2.05 -5.87 -4.42
N HIS A 95 2.87 -4.86 -4.14
CA HIS A 95 4.19 -4.67 -4.73
C HIS A 95 5.19 -4.35 -3.61
N THR A 96 5.93 -5.35 -3.18
CA THR A 96 6.89 -5.20 -2.07
C THR A 96 8.20 -4.61 -2.53
N VAL A 97 8.77 -3.74 -1.69
CA VAL A 97 10.15 -3.29 -1.79
C VAL A 97 10.94 -3.83 -0.59
N THR A 98 12.15 -4.29 -0.83
CA THR A 98 13.04 -4.74 0.25
C THR A 98 13.98 -3.59 0.59
N PRO A 99 13.90 -3.01 1.81
CA PRO A 99 14.87 -2.02 2.24
C PRO A 99 16.28 -2.61 2.34
N GLU A 100 17.30 -1.82 2.03
CA GLU A 100 18.70 -2.24 2.03
C GLU A 100 19.14 -2.92 3.33
N MET A 101 18.59 -2.50 4.48
CA MET A 101 18.85 -3.13 5.78
C MET A 101 18.44 -4.61 5.87
N PHE A 102 17.57 -5.08 4.98
CA PHE A 102 17.12 -6.48 4.89
C PHE A 102 17.76 -7.23 3.72
N ASP A 103 18.56 -6.56 2.91
CA ASP A 103 19.21 -7.15 1.73
C ASP A 103 20.58 -7.82 2.09
N THR A 104 20.78 -8.13 3.36
CA THR A 104 21.96 -8.83 3.84
C THR A 104 21.61 -10.28 4.18
N GLU A 105 22.48 -11.22 3.83
CA GLU A 105 22.30 -12.65 4.15
C GLU A 105 22.12 -12.92 5.65
N ALA A 106 22.55 -11.99 6.51
CA ALA A 106 22.52 -12.10 7.98
C ALA A 106 21.60 -11.07 8.66
N TRP A 107 20.47 -10.68 8.03
CA TRP A 107 19.53 -9.70 8.58
C TRP A 107 19.02 -10.05 9.99
N TRP A 108 18.95 -11.36 10.35
CA TRP A 108 18.54 -11.85 11.67
C TRP A 108 19.57 -11.57 12.78
N LEU A 109 20.82 -11.26 12.42
CA LEU A 109 21.85 -10.87 13.39
C LEU A 109 21.82 -9.36 13.70
N SER A 110 21.04 -8.59 12.96
CA SER A 110 20.88 -7.15 13.21
C SER A 110 19.80 -6.89 14.28
N PRO A 111 20.18 -6.38 15.47
CA PRO A 111 19.19 -6.06 16.52
C PRO A 111 18.14 -5.05 16.07
N VAL A 112 18.51 -4.12 15.19
CA VAL A 112 17.59 -3.11 14.64
C VAL A 112 16.56 -3.76 13.73
N THR A 113 16.99 -4.64 12.84
CA THR A 113 16.13 -5.41 11.94
C THR A 113 15.16 -6.29 12.71
N MET A 114 15.67 -7.05 13.68
CA MET A 114 14.84 -7.90 14.54
C MET A 114 13.81 -7.10 15.34
N ARG A 115 14.21 -5.97 15.93
CA ARG A 115 13.27 -5.09 16.64
C ARG A 115 12.15 -4.58 15.72
N ASN A 116 12.48 -4.18 14.50
CA ASN A 116 11.49 -3.71 13.53
C ASN A 116 10.51 -4.82 13.12
N LEU A 117 11.01 -6.03 12.85
CA LEU A 117 10.17 -7.19 12.53
C LEU A 117 9.23 -7.55 13.68
N VAL A 118 9.75 -7.64 14.90
CA VAL A 118 8.96 -7.95 16.09
C VAL A 118 7.90 -6.84 16.32
N ALA A 119 8.27 -5.57 16.19
CA ALA A 119 7.34 -4.46 16.32
C ALA A 119 6.20 -4.51 15.28
N GLU A 120 6.52 -4.85 14.03
CA GLU A 120 5.49 -5.00 12.98
C GLU A 120 4.62 -6.23 13.22
N TYR A 121 5.18 -7.35 13.68
CA TYR A 121 4.43 -8.54 14.03
C TYR A 121 3.43 -8.28 15.18
N VAL A 122 3.89 -7.61 16.24
CA VAL A 122 3.03 -7.21 17.37
C VAL A 122 1.89 -6.29 16.92
N LYS A 123 2.14 -5.36 15.99
CA LYS A 123 1.10 -4.50 15.42
C LYS A 123 0.18 -5.25 14.44
N PHE A 124 0.71 -6.27 13.76
CA PHE A 124 -0.07 -7.09 12.83
C PHE A 124 -1.14 -7.92 13.55
N LEU A 125 -0.84 -8.50 14.71
CA LEU A 125 -1.77 -9.36 15.44
C LEU A 125 -3.14 -8.71 15.71
N PRO A 126 -3.24 -7.50 16.29
CA PRO A 126 -4.52 -6.82 16.46
C PRO A 126 -5.25 -6.54 15.14
N SER A 127 -4.51 -6.24 14.08
CA SER A 127 -5.09 -6.02 12.75
C SER A 127 -5.69 -7.29 12.18
N ALA A 128 -5.00 -8.42 12.31
CA ALA A 128 -5.47 -9.73 11.88
C ALA A 128 -6.72 -10.16 12.65
N VAL A 129 -6.73 -9.98 13.97
CA VAL A 129 -7.89 -10.27 14.82
C VAL A 129 -9.10 -9.42 14.39
N ARG A 130 -8.93 -8.10 14.21
CA ARG A 130 -10.01 -7.23 13.73
C ARG A 130 -10.52 -7.64 12.36
N PHE A 131 -9.64 -8.04 11.47
CA PHE A 131 -10.03 -8.55 10.14
C PHE A 131 -10.84 -9.83 10.24
N ALA A 132 -10.40 -10.80 11.05
CA ALA A 132 -11.09 -12.06 11.26
C ALA A 132 -12.49 -11.84 11.86
N LEU A 133 -12.61 -10.99 12.88
CA LEU A 133 -13.88 -10.63 13.49
C LEU A 133 -14.81 -9.92 12.51
N HIS A 134 -14.31 -8.98 11.74
CA HIS A 134 -15.10 -8.29 10.71
C HIS A 134 -15.66 -9.28 9.68
N ARG A 135 -14.85 -10.21 9.23
CA ARG A 135 -15.26 -11.23 8.26
C ARG A 135 -16.26 -12.25 8.83
N ALA A 136 -16.18 -12.51 10.15
CA ALA A 136 -17.15 -13.39 10.83
C ALA A 136 -18.52 -12.73 11.02
N VAL A 137 -18.57 -11.40 11.14
CA VAL A 137 -19.80 -10.63 11.36
C VAL A 137 -20.46 -10.20 10.05
N THR A 138 -19.68 -10.05 8.97
CA THR A 138 -20.19 -9.79 7.62
C THR A 138 -20.04 -11.05 6.76
N PRO A 139 -21.06 -11.96 6.72
CA PRO A 139 -21.03 -13.10 5.82
C PRO A 139 -20.93 -12.58 4.37
N PHE A 140 -20.05 -13.19 3.62
CA PHE A 140 -19.83 -12.89 2.19
C PHE A 140 -21.17 -13.02 1.44
N GLU A 141 -21.76 -11.93 1.00
CA GLU A 141 -22.70 -12.00 -0.12
C GLU A 141 -21.87 -12.43 -1.34
N ASN A 142 -22.12 -13.66 -1.78
CA ASN A 142 -21.47 -14.30 -2.93
C ASN A 142 -21.75 -13.49 -4.20
N GLY A 143 -20.99 -12.43 -4.40
CA GLY A 143 -20.85 -11.75 -5.68
C GLY A 143 -19.89 -12.55 -6.55
N SER A 144 -20.47 -13.32 -7.47
CA SER A 144 -19.88 -13.99 -8.62
C SER A 144 -18.48 -13.48 -9.00
N VAL A 145 -17.47 -14.31 -8.76
CA VAL A 145 -16.18 -14.19 -9.43
C VAL A 145 -16.37 -14.68 -10.87
N ALA A 146 -16.89 -13.81 -11.73
CA ALA A 146 -16.90 -14.05 -13.15
C ALA A 146 -15.49 -13.87 -13.69
N ASN A 147 -14.91 -14.98 -14.19
CA ASN A 147 -13.83 -15.14 -15.13
C ASN A 147 -13.14 -13.85 -15.62
N ALA A 148 -11.96 -13.57 -15.11
CA ALA A 148 -11.03 -12.66 -15.77
C ALA A 148 -10.40 -13.37 -16.97
N PRO A 149 -10.48 -12.84 -18.21
CA PRO A 149 -9.76 -13.40 -19.34
C PRO A 149 -8.26 -13.21 -19.13
N ALA A 150 -7.50 -14.24 -19.43
CA ALA A 150 -6.05 -14.25 -19.45
C ALA A 150 -5.52 -13.09 -20.32
N LEU A 151 -4.58 -12.33 -19.78
CA LEU A 151 -3.83 -11.33 -20.55
C LEU A 151 -3.08 -12.05 -21.67
N HIS A 152 -3.59 -11.91 -22.88
CA HIS A 152 -2.96 -12.40 -24.08
C HIS A 152 -1.73 -11.53 -24.39
N ASP A 153 -0.59 -12.20 -24.46
CA ASP A 153 0.71 -11.70 -24.85
C ASP A 153 0.60 -10.93 -26.18
N ARG A 154 0.87 -9.61 -26.15
CA ARG A 154 1.03 -8.83 -27.36
C ARG A 154 2.49 -8.56 -27.59
N LYS A 155 3.16 -9.57 -28.20
CA LYS A 155 4.36 -9.35 -29.01
C LYS A 155 3.91 -8.88 -30.39
N THR A 156 4.24 -7.70 -30.77
CA THR A 156 4.82 -7.17 -32.02
C THR A 156 5.04 -5.69 -31.89
#